data_7535e3c4f87718610a531b15a3618061
#
_entry.id   7535e3c4f87718610a531b15a3618061
#
_cell.length_a   1.000
_cell.length_b   1.000
_cell.length_c   1.000
_cell.angle_alpha   90.00
_cell.angle_beta   90.00
_cell.angle_gamma   90.00
#
_symmetry.space_group_name_H-M   'P 1'
#
loop_
_entity.id
_entity.type
_entity.pdbx_description
1 polymer ?
#
loop_
_entity_poly.entity_id
_entity_poly.type
_entity_poly.pdbx_seq_one_letter_code
_entity_poly.pdbx_strand_id
1 'polypeptide(L)'
;MSKNYLAYTFLTLAALFWSGNFIIGKYATLFEVPPLTLNFFRWVMVWFILIPFTIKEILAKKKYIKENFLVISVMGILTISTFNSVVYFALNYTQVINAVLMLAAIPPMIIIFSSIMKIEK
;
A
#
# COMPACT_ATOMS: atom_id res chain seq x y z
N MET A 1 19.87 -6.07 22.04
CA MET A 1 18.89 -6.85 21.26
C MET A 1 19.52 -7.28 19.96
N SER A 2 19.45 -8.57 19.61
CA SER A 2 20.02 -9.02 18.33
C SER A 2 19.24 -8.35 17.17
N LYS A 3 19.94 -8.08 16.07
CA LYS A 3 19.34 -7.43 14.86
C LYS A 3 18.06 -8.14 14.38
N ASN A 4 17.96 -9.43 14.64
CA ASN A 4 16.81 -10.26 14.25
C ASN A 4 15.54 -9.93 15.04
N TYR A 5 15.63 -9.69 16.35
CA TYR A 5 14.44 -9.32 17.14
C TYR A 5 13.86 -7.97 16.70
N LEU A 6 14.72 -7.01 16.38
CA LEU A 6 14.28 -5.71 15.87
C LEU A 6 13.55 -5.85 14.52
N ALA A 7 14.09 -6.68 13.62
CA ALA A 7 13.44 -6.95 12.33
C ALA A 7 12.06 -7.61 12.51
N TYR A 8 11.95 -8.63 13.37
CA TYR A 8 10.65 -9.27 13.65
C TYR A 8 9.66 -8.31 14.29
N THR A 9 10.10 -7.45 15.20
CA THR A 9 9.24 -6.43 15.82
C THR A 9 8.69 -5.49 14.75
N PHE A 10 9.53 -4.97 13.85
CA PHE A 10 9.06 -4.08 12.79
C PHE A 10 8.14 -4.78 11.79
N LEU A 11 8.39 -6.04 11.44
CA LEU A 11 7.51 -6.81 10.57
C LEU A 11 6.13 -7.02 11.22
N THR A 12 6.10 -7.35 12.51
CA THR A 12 4.84 -7.52 13.26
C THR A 12 4.06 -6.21 13.35
N LEU A 13 4.74 -5.11 13.64
CA LEU A 13 4.10 -3.79 13.67
C LEU A 13 3.58 -3.38 12.29
N ALA A 14 4.34 -3.61 11.24
CA ALA A 14 3.90 -3.33 9.87
C ALA A 14 2.64 -4.13 9.51
N ALA A 15 2.58 -5.42 9.84
CA ALA A 15 1.41 -6.25 9.62
C ALA A 15 0.20 -5.77 10.43
N LEU A 16 0.41 -5.37 11.70
CA LEU A 16 -0.63 -4.80 12.57
C LEU A 16 -1.22 -3.51 11.98
N PHE A 17 -0.37 -2.55 11.59
CA PHE A 17 -0.83 -1.31 10.98
C PHE A 17 -1.52 -1.55 9.64
N TRP A 18 -1.03 -2.51 8.86
CA TRP A 18 -1.64 -2.85 7.57
C TRP A 18 -3.01 -3.50 7.75
N SER A 19 -3.17 -4.40 8.72
CA SER A 19 -4.48 -5.00 9.02
C SER A 19 -5.50 -3.96 9.47
N GLY A 20 -5.08 -2.98 10.27
CA GLY A 20 -5.91 -1.83 10.68
C GLY A 20 -6.49 -1.06 9.49
N ASN A 21 -5.75 -0.97 8.39
CA ASN A 21 -6.22 -0.33 7.16
C ASN A 21 -7.49 -0.98 6.59
N PHE A 22 -7.60 -2.31 6.61
CA PHE A 22 -8.78 -3.03 6.14
C PHE A 22 -9.97 -2.84 7.07
N ILE A 23 -9.73 -2.80 8.37
CA ILE A 23 -10.76 -2.55 9.37
C ILE A 23 -11.34 -1.15 9.17
N ILE A 24 -10.49 -0.14 9.04
CA ILE A 24 -10.91 1.25 8.76
C ILE A 24 -11.66 1.32 7.44
N GLY A 25 -11.16 0.65 6.38
CA GLY A 25 -11.83 0.59 5.09
C GLY A 25 -13.25 0.01 5.21
N LYS A 26 -13.43 -1.08 5.97
CA LYS A 26 -14.75 -1.66 6.20
C LYS A 26 -15.64 -0.77 7.05
N TYR A 27 -15.10 -0.16 8.09
CA TYR A 27 -15.85 0.81 8.90
C TYR A 27 -16.38 1.98 8.05
N ALA A 28 -15.56 2.50 7.15
CA ALA A 28 -15.96 3.58 6.25
C ALA A 28 -17.15 3.19 5.36
N THR A 29 -17.27 1.90 4.97
CA THR A 29 -18.44 1.45 4.20
C THR A 29 -19.75 1.49 5.01
N LEU A 30 -19.68 1.31 6.33
CA LEU A 30 -20.86 1.41 7.22
C LEU A 30 -21.38 2.84 7.34
N PHE A 31 -20.52 3.83 7.12
CA PHE A 31 -20.88 5.25 7.11
C PHE A 31 -21.06 5.81 5.69
N GLU A 32 -21.19 4.93 4.70
CA GLU A 32 -21.39 5.30 3.29
C GLU A 32 -20.30 6.24 2.73
N VAL A 33 -19.08 6.20 3.29
CA VAL A 33 -17.97 7.03 2.80
C VAL A 33 -17.49 6.47 1.46
N PRO A 34 -17.48 7.28 0.38
CA PRO A 34 -17.03 6.81 -0.92
C PRO A 34 -15.56 6.34 -0.88
N PRO A 35 -15.23 5.18 -1.49
CA PRO A 35 -13.87 4.63 -1.49
C PRO A 35 -12.79 5.59 -1.95
N LEU A 36 -13.07 6.38 -2.98
CA LEU A 36 -12.13 7.39 -3.51
C LEU A 36 -11.88 8.51 -2.49
N THR A 37 -12.93 8.96 -1.82
CA THR A 37 -12.84 10.00 -0.78
C THR A 37 -11.98 9.52 0.39
N LEU A 38 -12.23 8.31 0.88
CA LEU A 38 -11.43 7.70 1.94
C LEU A 38 -9.96 7.59 1.54
N ASN A 39 -9.69 7.08 0.34
CA ASN A 39 -8.34 6.93 -0.17
C ASN A 39 -7.63 8.28 -0.28
N PHE A 40 -8.29 9.28 -0.85
CA PHE A 40 -7.73 10.63 -1.02
C PHE A 40 -7.33 11.25 0.33
N PHE A 41 -8.26 11.36 1.28
CA PHE A 41 -7.97 11.99 2.57
C PHE A 41 -6.91 11.25 3.34
N ARG A 42 -6.90 9.92 3.31
CA ARG A 42 -5.88 9.11 3.94
C ARG A 42 -4.48 9.45 3.41
N TRP A 43 -4.31 9.50 2.10
CA TRP A 43 -3.01 9.80 1.49
C TRP A 43 -2.59 11.25 1.66
N VAL A 44 -3.54 12.18 1.68
CA VAL A 44 -3.28 13.58 2.02
C VAL A 44 -2.74 13.69 3.46
N MET A 45 -3.35 13.00 4.42
CA MET A 45 -2.85 12.96 5.80
C MET A 45 -1.45 12.36 5.89
N VAL A 46 -1.22 11.23 5.23
CA VAL A 46 0.11 10.59 5.17
C VAL A 46 1.15 11.54 4.57
N TRP A 47 0.79 12.26 3.50
CA TRP A 47 1.67 13.25 2.88
C TRP A 47 2.07 14.37 3.85
N PHE A 48 1.10 14.93 4.58
CA PHE A 48 1.40 15.97 5.59
C PHE A 48 2.30 15.46 6.72
N ILE A 49 2.12 14.21 7.16
CA ILE A 49 2.95 13.60 8.20
C ILE A 49 4.37 13.34 7.69
N LEU A 50 4.52 12.84 6.46
CA LEU A 50 5.82 12.42 5.94
C LEU A 50 6.66 13.56 5.37
N ILE A 51 6.05 14.63 4.85
CA ILE A 51 6.78 15.70 4.15
C ILE A 51 7.89 16.34 4.99
N PRO A 52 7.71 16.64 6.30
CA PRO A 52 8.78 17.23 7.09
C PRO A 52 10.01 16.33 7.22
N PHE A 53 9.83 15.00 7.12
CA PHE A 53 10.94 14.04 7.21
C PHE A 53 11.62 13.79 5.86
N THR A 54 10.86 13.88 4.76
CA THR A 54 11.31 13.47 3.42
C THR A 54 11.69 14.63 2.51
N ILE A 55 11.29 15.87 2.83
CA ILE A 55 11.48 17.04 1.96
C ILE A 55 12.95 17.26 1.55
N LYS A 56 13.89 17.06 2.48
CA LYS A 56 15.32 17.25 2.21
C LYS A 56 15.82 16.24 1.15
N GLU A 57 15.39 14.99 1.26
CA GLU A 57 15.77 13.96 0.30
C GLU A 57 15.10 14.15 -1.07
N ILE A 58 13.84 14.58 -1.09
CA ILE A 58 13.13 14.92 -2.31
C ILE A 58 13.84 16.05 -3.06
N LEU A 59 14.24 17.09 -2.35
CA LEU A 59 14.99 18.21 -2.94
C LEU A 59 16.36 17.79 -3.44
N ALA A 60 17.08 16.96 -2.69
CA ALA A 60 18.38 16.42 -3.09
C ALA A 60 18.29 15.56 -4.36
N LYS A 61 17.22 14.78 -4.50
CA LYS A 61 16.97 13.87 -5.64
C LYS A 61 16.07 14.48 -6.73
N LYS A 62 15.86 15.80 -6.70
CA LYS A 62 14.95 16.49 -7.64
C LYS A 62 15.24 16.20 -9.11
N LYS A 63 16.52 16.14 -9.51
CA LYS A 63 16.93 15.83 -10.87
C LYS A 63 16.48 14.43 -11.28
N TYR A 64 16.76 13.43 -10.45
CA TYR A 64 16.37 12.04 -10.69
C TYR A 64 14.85 11.87 -10.77
N ILE A 65 14.11 12.53 -9.87
CA ILE A 65 12.64 12.50 -9.86
C ILE A 65 12.09 13.10 -11.15
N LYS A 66 12.66 14.20 -11.63
CA LYS A 66 12.23 14.85 -12.88
C LYS A 66 12.51 13.97 -14.10
N GLU A 67 13.67 13.33 -14.16
CA GLU A 67 14.05 12.43 -15.26
C GLU A 67 13.16 11.18 -15.33
N ASN A 68 12.70 10.68 -14.19
CA ASN A 68 11.87 9.48 -14.08
C ASN A 68 10.41 9.78 -13.73
N PHE A 69 9.96 11.01 -13.92
CA PHE A 69 8.65 11.49 -13.46
C PHE A 69 7.50 10.62 -13.97
N LEU A 70 7.54 10.23 -15.24
CA LEU A 70 6.48 9.40 -15.83
C LEU A 70 6.38 8.04 -15.14
N VAL A 71 7.51 7.35 -14.96
CA VAL A 71 7.54 6.03 -14.29
C VAL A 71 7.05 6.13 -12.86
N ILE A 72 7.55 7.12 -12.10
CA ILE A 72 7.15 7.34 -10.70
C ILE A 72 5.66 7.65 -10.60
N SER A 73 5.13 8.48 -11.52
CA SER A 73 3.71 8.83 -11.55
C SER A 73 2.82 7.62 -11.88
N VAL A 74 3.18 6.85 -12.90
CA VAL A 74 2.43 5.63 -13.27
C VAL A 74 2.44 4.63 -12.12
N MET A 75 3.58 4.38 -11.50
CA MET A 75 3.70 3.50 -10.34
C MET A 75 2.84 4.01 -9.18
N GLY A 76 2.87 5.31 -8.88
CA GLY A 76 2.05 5.92 -7.83
C GLY A 76 0.55 5.79 -8.10
N ILE A 77 0.10 6.01 -9.34
CA ILE A 77 -1.31 5.85 -9.73
C ILE A 77 -1.75 4.38 -9.56
N LEU A 78 -0.96 3.45 -10.05
CA LEU A 78 -1.31 2.03 -9.98
C LEU A 78 -1.33 1.51 -8.55
N THR A 79 -0.31 1.82 -7.74
CA THR A 79 -0.16 1.25 -6.39
C THR A 79 -0.98 2.00 -5.35
N ILE A 80 -1.01 3.33 -5.40
CA ILE A 80 -1.66 4.15 -4.38
C ILE A 80 -3.13 4.42 -4.73
N SER A 81 -3.38 4.95 -5.93
CA SER A 81 -4.74 5.34 -6.29
C SER A 81 -5.59 4.13 -6.68
N THR A 82 -5.16 3.37 -7.68
CA THR A 82 -5.99 2.29 -8.24
C THR A 82 -6.13 1.14 -7.26
N PHE A 83 -5.02 0.59 -6.78
CA PHE A 83 -5.05 -0.59 -5.89
C PHE A 83 -5.86 -0.34 -4.62
N ASN A 84 -5.57 0.74 -3.87
CA ASN A 84 -6.30 1.01 -2.63
C ASN A 84 -7.77 1.34 -2.87
N SER A 85 -8.09 2.07 -3.95
CA SER A 85 -9.49 2.39 -4.27
C SER A 85 -10.29 1.14 -4.64
N VAL A 86 -9.70 0.22 -5.40
CA VAL A 86 -10.33 -1.07 -5.74
C VAL A 86 -10.54 -1.93 -4.50
N VAL A 87 -9.57 -1.99 -3.60
CA VAL A 87 -9.71 -2.71 -2.32
C VAL A 87 -10.85 -2.13 -1.50
N TYR A 88 -10.91 -0.82 -1.32
CA TYR A 88 -12.00 -0.20 -0.57
C TYR A 88 -13.36 -0.36 -1.24
N PHE A 89 -13.41 -0.31 -2.57
CA PHE A 89 -14.62 -0.59 -3.31
C PHE A 89 -15.08 -2.04 -3.08
N ALA A 90 -14.17 -3.00 -3.14
CA ALA A 90 -14.47 -4.41 -2.88
C ALA A 90 -15.02 -4.64 -1.46
N LEU A 91 -14.55 -3.90 -0.45
CA LEU A 91 -15.04 -4.00 0.92
C LEU A 91 -16.51 -3.60 1.10
N ASN A 92 -17.14 -2.90 0.14
CA ASN A 92 -18.59 -2.69 0.15
C ASN A 92 -19.36 -4.00 -0.10
N TYR A 93 -18.78 -4.91 -0.86
CA TYR A 93 -19.45 -6.14 -1.32
C TYR A 93 -18.99 -7.41 -0.61
N THR A 94 -17.91 -7.34 0.19
CA THR A 94 -17.35 -8.51 0.84
C THR A 94 -16.93 -8.23 2.29
N GLN A 95 -16.64 -9.30 3.03
CA GLN A 95 -16.10 -9.21 4.37
C GLN A 95 -14.58 -8.97 4.33
N VAL A 96 -14.05 -8.32 5.37
CA VAL A 96 -12.61 -8.05 5.51
C VAL A 96 -11.77 -9.33 5.36
N ILE A 97 -12.23 -10.44 5.96
CA ILE A 97 -11.52 -11.72 5.92
C ILE A 97 -11.31 -12.22 4.49
N ASN A 98 -12.33 -12.12 3.64
CA ASN A 98 -12.24 -12.54 2.26
C ASN A 98 -11.26 -11.68 1.46
N ALA A 99 -11.30 -10.37 1.66
CA ALA A 99 -10.36 -9.45 1.02
C ALA A 99 -8.91 -9.74 1.41
N VAL A 100 -8.65 -9.99 2.70
CA VAL A 100 -7.30 -10.31 3.20
C VAL A 100 -6.82 -11.67 2.70
N LEU A 101 -7.69 -12.69 2.65
CA LEU A 101 -7.35 -14.00 2.11
C LEU A 101 -6.98 -13.94 0.62
N MET A 102 -7.71 -13.13 -0.17
CA MET A 102 -7.38 -12.90 -1.58
C MET A 102 -5.99 -12.24 -1.74
N LEU A 103 -5.66 -11.28 -0.88
CA LEU A 103 -4.33 -10.65 -0.89
C LEU A 103 -3.22 -11.61 -0.44
N ALA A 104 -3.51 -12.51 0.49
CA ALA A 104 -2.55 -13.53 0.91
C ALA A 104 -2.19 -14.53 -0.22
N ALA A 105 -3.02 -14.63 -1.26
CA ALA A 105 -2.73 -15.41 -2.45
C ALA A 105 -1.68 -14.75 -3.39
N ILE A 106 -1.42 -13.45 -3.24
CA ILE A 106 -0.50 -12.71 -4.11
C ILE A 106 0.93 -13.29 -4.10
N PRO A 107 1.61 -13.53 -2.93
CA PRO A 107 2.96 -14.07 -2.93
C PRO A 107 3.09 -15.43 -3.63
N PRO A 108 2.22 -16.43 -3.37
CA PRO A 108 2.24 -17.68 -4.13
C PRO A 108 2.06 -17.48 -5.65
N MET A 109 1.18 -16.58 -6.06
CA MET A 109 0.97 -16.27 -7.49
C MET A 109 2.22 -15.66 -8.11
N ILE A 110 2.90 -14.75 -7.40
CA ILE A 110 4.16 -14.17 -7.89
C ILE A 110 5.20 -15.27 -8.11
N ILE A 111 5.35 -16.22 -7.19
CA ILE A 111 6.29 -17.34 -7.32
C ILE A 111 5.95 -18.20 -8.57
N ILE A 112 4.68 -18.51 -8.75
CA ILE A 112 4.23 -19.29 -9.90
C ILE A 112 4.53 -18.55 -11.21
N PHE A 113 4.15 -17.28 -11.32
CA PHE A 113 4.36 -16.49 -12.52
C PHE A 113 5.84 -16.25 -12.81
N SER A 114 6.66 -15.94 -11.79
CA SER A 114 8.10 -15.74 -11.98
C SER A 114 8.80 -17.02 -12.44
N SER A 115 8.36 -18.18 -11.94
CA SER A 115 8.85 -19.49 -12.38
C SER A 115 8.47 -19.79 -13.85
N ILE A 116 7.21 -19.53 -14.23
CA ILE A 116 6.76 -19.71 -15.63
C ILE A 116 7.51 -18.78 -16.56
N MET A 117 7.68 -17.52 -16.17
CA MET A 117 8.39 -16.52 -16.98
C MET A 117 9.91 -16.64 -16.94
N LYS A 118 10.46 -17.59 -16.13
CA LYS A 118 11.91 -17.82 -15.96
C LYS A 118 12.68 -16.55 -15.56
N ILE A 119 12.03 -15.65 -14.82
CA ILE A 119 12.64 -14.41 -14.36
C ILE A 119 13.62 -14.68 -13.21
N GLU A 120 13.32 -15.66 -12.38
CA GLU A 120 14.21 -16.15 -11.32
C GLU A 120 14.59 -17.60 -11.59
N LYS A 121 15.90 -17.89 -11.41
CA LYS A 121 16.45 -19.26 -11.46
C LYS A 121 16.59 -19.80 -10.05
#